data_1b00128a8c9e72ac804a870fd575f696
#
_entry.id   1b00128a8c9e72ac804a870fd575f696
#
_cell.length_a   1.000
_cell.length_b   1.000
_cell.length_c   1.000
_cell.angle_alpha   90.00
_cell.angle_beta   90.00
_cell.angle_gamma   90.00
#
_symmetry.space_group_name_H-M   'P 1'
#
loop_
_entity.id
_entity.type
_entity.pdbx_description
1 polymer ?
#
loop_
_entity_poly.entity_id
_entity_poly.type
_entity_poly.pdbx_seq_one_letter_code
_entity_poly.pdbx_strand_id
1 'polypeptide(L)'
;MSIPNTTPAELLAPGDVVRDTTPHPVDGVPGRSTTTIPEAWRVLYAFGGTTMATAIRAVIAEVDRSDLSLVSADATFCQAVPCGPVAVQVEVLRQGRTGAQAVARLWALDPADGRPGGPGDPAGPVRSDLVVTCVLGRRDPDTPFRLQGAEPPTVGDPDDYPPRPAVPDNPFADIPYHRQTDWRLADGQMHWGRTDVPPGEPRAASWFRFHTSPMTGDGRWEPGVVAVPGDVLGPAVGAGIGSAQGHFLILSLQIGLRLVDEVRTEWILQHTRAQTAADGYASGTAELWDQDRRLVALAHQIAKIQPFTVPGT
;
A
#
# COMPACT_ATOMS: atom_id res chain seq x y z
N MET A 1 -9.76 19.03 10.48
CA MET A 1 -10.42 17.85 9.84
C MET A 1 -10.89 16.97 10.99
N SER A 2 -12.22 16.77 11.17
CA SER A 2 -12.73 15.90 12.24
C SER A 2 -12.57 14.45 11.82
N ILE A 3 -12.01 13.63 12.69
CA ILE A 3 -11.97 12.16 12.49
C ILE A 3 -13.42 11.68 12.60
N PRO A 4 -13.95 10.93 11.61
CA PRO A 4 -15.30 10.39 11.72
C PRO A 4 -15.44 9.54 12.99
N ASN A 5 -16.62 9.55 13.60
CA ASN A 5 -16.95 8.70 14.75
C ASN A 5 -17.01 7.24 14.25
N THR A 6 -15.91 6.51 14.39
CA THR A 6 -15.68 5.17 13.82
C THR A 6 -15.66 4.13 14.93
N THR A 7 -15.98 2.88 14.58
CA THR A 7 -15.86 1.74 15.50
C THR A 7 -14.44 1.66 16.06
N PRO A 8 -14.26 1.53 17.38
CA PRO A 8 -12.95 1.33 17.97
C PRO A 8 -12.24 0.13 17.34
N ALA A 9 -10.93 0.27 17.07
CA ALA A 9 -10.17 -0.77 16.34
C ALA A 9 -10.18 -2.12 17.08
N GLU A 10 -10.26 -2.13 18.39
CA GLU A 10 -10.33 -3.35 19.23
C GLU A 10 -11.60 -4.18 19.02
N LEU A 11 -12.67 -3.60 18.47
CA LEU A 11 -13.93 -4.28 18.20
C LEU A 11 -14.02 -4.78 16.74
N LEU A 12 -13.01 -4.50 15.92
CA LEU A 12 -13.00 -4.92 14.53
C LEU A 12 -12.51 -6.36 14.40
N ALA A 13 -13.11 -7.11 13.48
CA ALA A 13 -12.60 -8.42 13.10
C ALA A 13 -11.18 -8.29 12.53
N PRO A 14 -10.30 -9.28 12.79
CA PRO A 14 -8.96 -9.31 12.18
C PRO A 14 -9.02 -9.24 10.65
N GLY A 15 -8.18 -8.39 10.07
CA GLY A 15 -8.01 -8.29 8.63
C GLY A 15 -7.24 -9.48 8.06
N ASP A 16 -7.64 -9.90 6.88
CA ASP A 16 -6.92 -10.84 6.03
C ASP A 16 -6.76 -10.18 4.66
N VAL A 17 -5.54 -9.73 4.36
CA VAL A 17 -5.29 -8.92 3.17
C VAL A 17 -5.64 -9.67 1.89
N VAL A 18 -5.44 -10.99 1.83
CA VAL A 18 -5.78 -11.80 0.66
C VAL A 18 -7.29 -11.91 0.49
N ARG A 19 -8.01 -12.29 1.53
CA ARG A 19 -9.48 -12.36 1.52
C ARG A 19 -10.10 -11.00 1.19
N ASP A 20 -9.66 -9.96 1.89
CA ASP A 20 -10.27 -8.64 1.91
C ASP A 20 -10.00 -7.82 0.63
N THR A 21 -9.03 -8.26 -0.20
CA THR A 21 -8.74 -7.66 -1.51
C THR A 21 -9.09 -8.57 -2.68
N THR A 22 -9.76 -9.72 -2.43
CA THR A 22 -10.18 -10.65 -3.48
C THR A 22 -11.32 -10.02 -4.31
N PRO A 23 -11.15 -9.88 -5.64
CA PRO A 23 -12.20 -9.39 -6.52
C PRO A 23 -13.25 -10.48 -6.75
N HIS A 24 -14.52 -10.10 -6.74
CA HIS A 24 -15.64 -10.96 -7.08
C HIS A 24 -16.25 -10.45 -8.39
N PRO A 25 -16.20 -11.23 -9.49
CA PRO A 25 -16.76 -10.83 -10.78
C PRO A 25 -18.25 -10.47 -10.68
N VAL A 26 -18.68 -9.46 -11.44
CA VAL A 26 -20.07 -9.06 -11.56
C VAL A 26 -20.69 -9.75 -12.79
N ASP A 27 -21.69 -10.59 -12.57
CA ASP A 27 -22.34 -11.34 -13.65
C ASP A 27 -22.84 -10.43 -14.77
N GLY A 28 -22.54 -10.80 -16.00
CA GLY A 28 -22.97 -10.09 -17.21
C GLY A 28 -22.25 -8.75 -17.48
N VAL A 29 -21.24 -8.38 -16.69
CA VAL A 29 -20.47 -7.14 -16.90
C VAL A 29 -18.97 -7.46 -17.05
N PRO A 30 -18.47 -7.65 -18.27
CA PRO A 30 -17.08 -8.01 -18.53
C PRO A 30 -16.09 -7.03 -17.88
N GLY A 31 -15.04 -7.56 -17.30
CA GLY A 31 -13.98 -6.78 -16.66
C GLY A 31 -14.37 -6.11 -15.34
N ARG A 32 -15.63 -6.29 -14.87
CA ARG A 32 -16.08 -5.69 -13.61
C ARG A 32 -16.06 -6.69 -12.47
N SER A 33 -15.53 -6.23 -11.34
CA SER A 33 -15.58 -6.94 -10.08
C SER A 33 -15.93 -6.01 -8.93
N THR A 34 -16.37 -6.58 -7.82
CA THR A 34 -16.63 -5.88 -6.56
C THR A 34 -15.90 -6.58 -5.41
N THR A 35 -15.63 -5.83 -4.36
CA THR A 35 -15.19 -6.36 -3.06
C THR A 35 -15.58 -5.39 -1.96
N THR A 36 -15.35 -5.76 -0.71
CA THR A 36 -15.53 -4.87 0.43
C THR A 36 -14.19 -4.75 1.15
N ILE A 37 -13.68 -3.53 1.26
CA ILE A 37 -12.48 -3.24 2.06
C ILE A 37 -12.92 -2.98 3.50
N PRO A 38 -12.63 -3.89 4.45
CA PRO A 38 -13.07 -3.74 5.84
C PRO A 38 -12.42 -2.55 6.55
N GLU A 39 -13.09 -2.06 7.61
CA GLU A 39 -12.54 -1.06 8.53
C GLU A 39 -11.20 -1.47 9.16
N ALA A 40 -10.88 -2.75 9.19
CA ALA A 40 -9.58 -3.26 9.63
C ALA A 40 -8.40 -2.65 8.87
N TRP A 41 -8.59 -2.22 7.62
CA TRP A 41 -7.56 -1.61 6.77
C TRP A 41 -7.60 -0.07 6.77
N ARG A 42 -8.30 0.53 7.70
CA ARG A 42 -8.39 1.98 7.81
C ARG A 42 -7.15 2.61 8.47
N VAL A 43 -6.66 3.68 7.85
CA VAL A 43 -5.79 4.69 8.48
C VAL A 43 -6.65 5.92 8.77
N LEU A 44 -6.86 6.81 7.83
CA LEU A 44 -7.93 7.84 7.83
C LEU A 44 -9.08 7.39 6.92
N TYR A 45 -8.72 6.79 5.82
CA TYR A 45 -9.52 6.11 4.81
C TYR A 45 -8.96 4.69 4.66
N ALA A 46 -9.45 3.90 3.76
CA ALA A 46 -8.82 2.64 3.38
C ALA A 46 -7.36 2.90 3.01
N PHE A 47 -6.44 2.09 3.54
CA PHE A 47 -5.01 2.26 3.29
C PHE A 47 -4.70 2.18 1.80
N GLY A 48 -3.85 3.10 1.28
CA GLY A 48 -3.56 3.20 -0.14
C GLY A 48 -3.01 1.91 -0.74
N GLY A 49 -2.07 1.27 -0.06
CA GLY A 49 -1.54 -0.03 -0.48
C GLY A 49 -2.60 -1.13 -0.58
N THR A 50 -3.63 -1.13 0.28
CA THR A 50 -4.73 -2.10 0.23
C THR A 50 -5.66 -1.85 -0.95
N THR A 51 -6.00 -0.58 -1.23
CA THR A 51 -6.82 -0.24 -2.40
C THR A 51 -6.09 -0.53 -3.71
N MET A 52 -4.78 -0.25 -3.76
CA MET A 52 -3.92 -0.60 -4.88
C MET A 52 -3.83 -2.12 -5.08
N ALA A 53 -3.67 -2.90 -4.00
CA ALA A 53 -3.68 -4.36 -4.04
C ALA A 53 -4.98 -4.91 -4.62
N THR A 54 -6.14 -4.36 -4.22
CA THR A 54 -7.46 -4.71 -4.76
C THR A 54 -7.53 -4.53 -6.28
N ALA A 55 -7.07 -3.39 -6.79
CA ALA A 55 -7.06 -3.09 -8.21
C ALA A 55 -6.09 -4.00 -9.00
N ILE A 56 -4.90 -4.25 -8.47
CA ILE A 56 -3.91 -5.15 -9.07
C ILE A 56 -4.48 -6.58 -9.18
N ARG A 57 -5.10 -7.08 -8.11
CA ARG A 57 -5.66 -8.43 -8.09
C ARG A 57 -6.84 -8.58 -9.06
N ALA A 58 -7.64 -7.53 -9.24
CA ALA A 58 -8.66 -7.52 -10.27
C ALA A 58 -8.06 -7.61 -11.68
N VAL A 59 -6.92 -6.94 -11.95
CA VAL A 59 -6.19 -7.08 -13.22
C VAL A 59 -5.67 -8.51 -13.40
N ILE A 60 -5.03 -9.10 -12.38
CA ILE A 60 -4.51 -10.47 -12.46
C ILE A 60 -5.64 -11.46 -12.75
N ALA A 61 -6.79 -11.31 -12.08
CA ALA A 61 -7.96 -12.16 -12.29
C ALA A 61 -8.57 -12.01 -13.70
N GLU A 62 -8.67 -10.78 -14.23
CA GLU A 62 -9.24 -10.53 -15.55
C GLU A 62 -8.32 -10.99 -16.70
N VAL A 63 -7.00 -10.83 -16.54
CA VAL A 63 -6.02 -11.32 -17.53
C VAL A 63 -6.02 -12.84 -17.59
N ASP A 64 -6.26 -13.52 -16.48
CA ASP A 64 -6.40 -14.98 -16.33
C ASP A 64 -5.31 -15.80 -17.06
N ARG A 65 -4.04 -15.46 -16.76
CA ARG A 65 -2.86 -16.08 -17.37
C ARG A 65 -1.85 -16.47 -16.29
N SER A 66 -1.89 -17.75 -15.87
CA SER A 66 -1.00 -18.30 -14.84
C SER A 66 0.49 -18.33 -15.22
N ASP A 67 0.82 -18.21 -16.52
CA ASP A 67 2.18 -18.12 -17.01
C ASP A 67 2.75 -16.70 -17.07
N LEU A 68 1.94 -15.70 -16.68
CA LEU A 68 2.36 -14.30 -16.56
C LEU A 68 2.38 -13.90 -15.07
N SER A 69 3.46 -13.24 -14.67
CA SER A 69 3.61 -12.66 -13.34
C SER A 69 3.47 -11.15 -13.40
N LEU A 70 3.00 -10.54 -12.32
CA LEU A 70 3.02 -9.08 -12.19
C LEU A 70 4.49 -8.58 -12.26
N VAL A 71 4.77 -7.67 -13.17
CA VAL A 71 6.07 -7.01 -13.34
C VAL A 71 6.04 -5.62 -12.76
N SER A 72 4.98 -4.86 -13.05
CA SER A 72 4.82 -3.52 -12.51
C SER A 72 3.36 -3.12 -12.34
N ALA A 73 3.13 -2.21 -11.41
CA ALA A 73 1.87 -1.51 -11.23
C ALA A 73 2.14 -0.04 -10.88
N ASP A 74 1.41 0.88 -11.51
CA ASP A 74 1.48 2.31 -11.21
C ASP A 74 0.08 2.80 -10.85
N ALA A 75 -0.07 3.29 -9.61
CA ALA A 75 -1.31 3.78 -9.04
C ALA A 75 -1.34 5.31 -9.01
N THR A 76 -2.47 5.91 -9.40
CA THR A 76 -2.78 7.33 -9.20
C THR A 76 -4.04 7.43 -8.35
N PHE A 77 -3.91 8.01 -7.15
CA PHE A 77 -4.99 8.23 -6.20
C PHE A 77 -5.66 9.56 -6.52
N CYS A 78 -6.84 9.48 -7.14
CA CYS A 78 -7.62 10.66 -7.52
C CYS A 78 -8.42 11.21 -6.34
N GLN A 79 -8.87 10.31 -5.46
CA GLN A 79 -9.55 10.64 -4.21
C GLN A 79 -9.24 9.61 -3.13
N ALA A 80 -9.50 9.97 -1.87
CA ALA A 80 -9.44 9.03 -0.76
C ALA A 80 -10.59 8.01 -0.89
N VAL A 81 -10.28 6.73 -0.84
CA VAL A 81 -11.24 5.63 -0.89
C VAL A 81 -11.71 5.33 0.54
N PRO A 82 -12.99 5.44 0.88
CA PRO A 82 -13.47 5.02 2.20
C PRO A 82 -13.40 3.49 2.34
N CYS A 83 -13.33 2.99 3.56
CA CYS A 83 -13.61 1.59 3.83
C CYS A 83 -15.07 1.27 3.47
N GLY A 84 -15.33 0.08 2.96
CA GLY A 84 -16.65 -0.33 2.51
C GLY A 84 -16.63 -0.99 1.13
N PRO A 85 -17.79 -1.11 0.47
CA PRO A 85 -17.89 -1.72 -0.83
C PRO A 85 -17.23 -0.87 -1.91
N VAL A 86 -16.47 -1.52 -2.79
CA VAL A 86 -15.81 -0.90 -3.95
C VAL A 86 -16.07 -1.71 -5.20
N ALA A 87 -16.09 -1.04 -6.34
CA ALA A 87 -16.07 -1.68 -7.65
C ALA A 87 -14.75 -1.41 -8.36
N VAL A 88 -14.32 -2.37 -9.16
CA VAL A 88 -13.17 -2.26 -10.05
C VAL A 88 -13.61 -2.59 -11.46
N GLN A 89 -13.25 -1.75 -12.43
CA GLN A 89 -13.36 -2.02 -13.84
C GLN A 89 -11.97 -2.20 -14.42
N VAL A 90 -11.72 -3.34 -15.03
CA VAL A 90 -10.47 -3.65 -15.73
C VAL A 90 -10.69 -3.54 -17.23
N GLU A 91 -9.74 -2.93 -17.90
CA GLU A 91 -9.60 -2.89 -19.35
C GLU A 91 -8.25 -3.50 -19.73
N VAL A 92 -8.27 -4.64 -20.43
CA VAL A 92 -7.06 -5.26 -20.96
C VAL A 92 -6.70 -4.57 -22.27
N LEU A 93 -5.66 -3.72 -22.23
CA LEU A 93 -5.20 -2.93 -23.38
C LEU A 93 -4.52 -3.80 -24.44
N ARG A 94 -3.81 -4.81 -23.97
CA ARG A 94 -3.12 -5.78 -24.82
C ARG A 94 -2.87 -7.07 -24.06
N GLN A 95 -3.09 -8.20 -24.72
CA GLN A 95 -2.68 -9.52 -24.24
C GLN A 95 -1.97 -10.27 -25.36
N GLY A 96 -0.70 -10.57 -25.14
CA GLY A 96 0.15 -11.27 -26.10
C GLY A 96 0.71 -12.57 -25.53
N ARG A 97 1.62 -13.20 -26.27
CA ARG A 97 2.21 -14.48 -25.88
C ARG A 97 3.05 -14.39 -24.59
N THR A 98 3.77 -13.29 -24.40
CA THR A 98 4.78 -13.12 -23.32
C THR A 98 4.44 -12.00 -22.36
N GLY A 99 3.30 -11.35 -22.48
CA GLY A 99 2.91 -10.27 -21.58
C GLY A 99 1.52 -9.73 -21.84
N ALA A 100 1.00 -9.00 -20.87
CA ALA A 100 -0.25 -8.27 -20.92
C ALA A 100 -0.09 -6.89 -20.28
N GLN A 101 -0.86 -5.92 -20.77
CA GLN A 101 -0.98 -4.58 -20.20
C GLN A 101 -2.47 -4.31 -19.96
N ALA A 102 -2.79 -3.81 -18.77
CA ALA A 102 -4.16 -3.53 -18.39
C ALA A 102 -4.25 -2.27 -17.52
N VAL A 103 -5.44 -1.68 -17.48
CA VAL A 103 -5.81 -0.57 -16.60
C VAL A 103 -6.97 -1.02 -15.73
N ALA A 104 -6.85 -0.79 -14.43
CA ALA A 104 -7.94 -0.92 -13.47
C ALA A 104 -8.38 0.46 -13.01
N ARG A 105 -9.70 0.68 -12.91
CA ARG A 105 -10.32 1.84 -12.30
C ARG A 105 -11.14 1.37 -11.10
N LEU A 106 -10.84 1.90 -9.93
CA LEU A 106 -11.55 1.57 -8.70
C LEU A 106 -12.32 2.80 -8.22
N TRP A 107 -13.51 2.58 -7.69
CA TRP A 107 -14.33 3.60 -7.04
C TRP A 107 -15.13 2.99 -5.88
N ALA A 108 -15.41 3.82 -4.88
CA ALA A 108 -16.28 3.46 -3.78
C ALA A 108 -17.73 3.35 -4.25
N LEU A 109 -18.46 2.40 -3.70
CA LEU A 109 -19.89 2.25 -3.87
C LEU A 109 -20.63 2.80 -2.64
N ASP A 110 -21.83 3.35 -2.85
CA ASP A 110 -22.71 3.69 -1.74
C ASP A 110 -23.19 2.40 -1.05
N PRO A 111 -22.99 2.25 0.25
CA PRO A 111 -23.44 1.04 0.96
C PRO A 111 -24.97 0.83 0.89
N ALA A 112 -25.76 1.88 0.67
CA ALA A 112 -27.21 1.82 0.68
C ALA A 112 -27.80 1.29 -0.63
N ASP A 113 -27.21 1.61 -1.78
CA ASP A 113 -27.80 1.27 -3.10
C ASP A 113 -26.80 0.68 -4.11
N GLY A 114 -25.52 0.53 -3.73
CA GLY A 114 -24.48 -0.04 -4.58
C GLY A 114 -24.08 0.86 -5.77
N ARG A 115 -24.52 2.12 -5.78
CA ARG A 115 -24.15 3.08 -6.81
C ARG A 115 -22.82 3.72 -6.53
N PRO A 116 -22.16 4.32 -7.54
CA PRO A 116 -20.94 5.10 -7.30
C PRO A 116 -21.18 6.15 -6.22
N GLY A 117 -20.42 6.08 -5.12
CA GLY A 117 -20.54 7.01 -3.99
C GLY A 117 -20.18 8.44 -4.40
N GLY A 118 -21.05 9.40 -4.07
CA GLY A 118 -20.85 10.83 -4.28
C GLY A 118 -21.64 11.46 -5.44
N PRO A 119 -21.64 12.81 -5.55
CA PRO A 119 -22.41 13.55 -6.54
C PRO A 119 -21.83 13.34 -7.95
N GLY A 120 -22.26 12.31 -8.64
CA GLY A 120 -21.90 12.03 -10.03
C GLY A 120 -23.15 12.04 -10.90
N ASP A 121 -23.07 12.76 -12.01
CA ASP A 121 -24.06 12.64 -13.08
C ASP A 121 -24.01 11.20 -13.61
N PRO A 122 -25.13 10.45 -13.66
CA PRO A 122 -25.15 9.12 -14.24
C PRO A 122 -24.72 9.06 -15.72
N ALA A 123 -24.72 10.18 -16.42
CA ALA A 123 -24.20 10.36 -17.78
C ALA A 123 -22.79 10.98 -17.84
N GLY A 124 -22.21 11.31 -16.69
CA GLY A 124 -20.86 11.89 -16.60
C GLY A 124 -19.74 10.88 -16.83
N PRO A 125 -18.47 11.35 -17.00
CA PRO A 125 -17.32 10.46 -17.13
C PRO A 125 -17.24 9.54 -15.90
N VAL A 126 -16.88 8.28 -16.12
CA VAL A 126 -16.74 7.27 -15.05
C VAL A 126 -15.77 7.82 -14.01
N ARG A 127 -16.29 8.16 -12.83
CA ARG A 127 -15.48 8.61 -11.70
C ARG A 127 -14.55 7.47 -11.28
N SER A 128 -13.28 7.78 -11.16
CA SER A 128 -12.30 6.86 -10.61
C SER A 128 -11.72 7.48 -9.35
N ASP A 129 -11.77 6.78 -8.22
CA ASP A 129 -11.10 7.20 -7.00
C ASP A 129 -9.63 6.77 -7.04
N LEU A 130 -9.35 5.66 -7.73
CA LEU A 130 -8.01 5.14 -7.97
C LEU A 130 -7.92 4.59 -9.41
N VAL A 131 -6.82 4.87 -10.08
CA VAL A 131 -6.46 4.27 -11.37
C VAL A 131 -5.14 3.54 -11.22
N VAL A 132 -5.08 2.28 -11.66
CA VAL A 132 -3.86 1.47 -11.65
C VAL A 132 -3.58 0.93 -13.03
N THR A 133 -2.37 1.16 -13.53
CA THR A 133 -1.89 0.51 -14.75
C THR A 133 -0.97 -0.65 -14.38
N CYS A 134 -1.15 -1.81 -14.99
CA CYS A 134 -0.36 -3.00 -14.71
C CYS A 134 0.32 -3.54 -15.96
N VAL A 135 1.53 -4.07 -15.77
CA VAL A 135 2.24 -4.89 -16.75
C VAL A 135 2.43 -6.27 -16.15
N LEU A 136 1.94 -7.29 -16.85
CA LEU A 136 2.21 -8.68 -16.57
C LEU A 136 3.18 -9.22 -17.62
N GLY A 137 4.14 -10.03 -17.20
CA GLY A 137 5.17 -10.58 -18.09
C GLY A 137 5.54 -12.01 -17.73
N ARG A 138 5.92 -12.77 -18.77
CA ARG A 138 6.52 -14.09 -18.54
C ARG A 138 7.94 -13.89 -18.04
N ARG A 139 8.24 -14.45 -16.87
CA ARG A 139 9.60 -14.49 -16.35
C ARG A 139 10.37 -15.62 -17.03
N ASP A 140 11.61 -15.34 -17.40
CA ASP A 140 12.52 -16.31 -18.02
C ASP A 140 13.73 -16.51 -17.09
N PRO A 141 13.72 -17.57 -16.28
CA PRO A 141 14.82 -17.85 -15.37
C PRO A 141 16.12 -18.25 -16.07
N ASP A 142 16.04 -18.66 -17.32
CA ASP A 142 17.19 -19.11 -18.11
C ASP A 142 17.90 -17.93 -18.83
N THR A 143 17.38 -16.72 -18.67
CA THR A 143 18.06 -15.51 -19.19
C THR A 143 19.46 -15.40 -18.59
N PRO A 144 20.53 -15.31 -19.41
CA PRO A 144 21.90 -15.33 -18.93
C PRO A 144 22.33 -14.03 -18.24
N PHE A 145 21.52 -12.98 -18.32
CA PHE A 145 21.84 -11.67 -17.76
C PHE A 145 21.19 -11.49 -16.41
N ARG A 146 22.03 -11.26 -15.38
CA ARG A 146 21.58 -10.93 -14.02
C ARG A 146 22.39 -9.73 -13.52
N LEU A 147 21.70 -8.72 -13.05
CA LEU A 147 22.29 -7.55 -12.41
C LEU A 147 21.42 -7.15 -11.22
N GLN A 148 22.02 -6.96 -10.06
CA GLN A 148 21.44 -6.30 -8.91
C GLN A 148 22.41 -5.23 -8.44
N GLY A 149 22.04 -3.95 -8.61
CA GLY A 149 22.85 -2.82 -8.19
C GLY A 149 22.46 -2.28 -6.81
N ALA A 150 21.33 -2.74 -6.25
CA ALA A 150 20.91 -2.39 -4.89
C ALA A 150 21.52 -3.37 -3.87
N GLU A 151 21.86 -2.85 -2.70
CA GLU A 151 22.35 -3.61 -1.56
C GLU A 151 21.39 -3.46 -0.37
N PRO A 152 21.10 -4.55 0.37
CA PRO A 152 20.23 -4.47 1.53
C PRO A 152 20.87 -3.57 2.62
N PRO A 153 20.05 -2.83 3.38
CA PRO A 153 20.57 -2.06 4.50
C PRO A 153 21.15 -3.00 5.56
N THR A 154 22.23 -2.54 6.21
CA THR A 154 22.89 -3.28 7.29
C THR A 154 22.09 -3.12 8.57
N VAL A 155 21.13 -3.99 8.81
CA VAL A 155 20.30 -4.06 10.00
C VAL A 155 20.19 -5.52 10.49
N GLY A 156 19.86 -5.72 11.76
CA GLY A 156 19.64 -7.04 12.37
C GLY A 156 18.35 -7.69 11.86
N ASP A 157 18.00 -8.82 12.46
CA ASP A 157 16.79 -9.56 12.16
C ASP A 157 15.56 -8.93 12.86
N PRO A 158 14.33 -9.27 12.44
CA PRO A 158 13.12 -8.64 13.00
C PRO A 158 13.04 -8.72 14.53
N ASP A 159 13.53 -9.81 15.13
CA ASP A 159 13.45 -10.02 16.58
C ASP A 159 14.45 -9.20 17.39
N ASP A 160 15.40 -8.58 16.74
CA ASP A 160 16.34 -7.64 17.38
C ASP A 160 15.69 -6.27 17.70
N TYR A 161 14.48 -6.02 17.17
CA TYR A 161 13.82 -4.73 17.30
C TYR A 161 12.46 -4.86 18.00
N PRO A 162 12.11 -3.90 18.87
CA PRO A 162 10.82 -3.91 19.52
C PRO A 162 9.69 -3.66 18.50
N PRO A 163 8.49 -4.21 18.76
CA PRO A 163 7.32 -3.85 17.98
C PRO A 163 7.02 -2.34 18.11
N ARG A 164 6.19 -1.82 17.22
CA ARG A 164 5.75 -0.42 17.27
C ARG A 164 5.34 -0.04 18.68
N PRO A 165 5.91 1.01 19.29
CA PRO A 165 5.54 1.41 20.64
C PRO A 165 4.10 1.93 20.66
N ALA A 166 3.35 1.57 21.69
CA ALA A 166 2.11 2.27 22.01
C ALA A 166 2.47 3.70 22.45
N VAL A 167 1.87 4.70 21.82
CA VAL A 167 2.05 6.10 22.20
C VAL A 167 0.77 6.56 22.86
N PRO A 168 0.72 6.65 24.20
CA PRO A 168 -0.43 7.20 24.91
C PRO A 168 -0.75 8.62 24.40
N ASP A 169 -2.03 8.97 24.38
CA ASP A 169 -2.53 10.30 23.98
C ASP A 169 -2.27 10.68 22.48
N ASN A 170 -1.84 9.74 21.67
CA ASN A 170 -1.76 9.96 20.24
C ASN A 170 -3.12 9.64 19.58
N PRO A 171 -3.77 10.60 18.89
CA PRO A 171 -5.04 10.35 18.19
C PRO A 171 -4.91 9.30 17.06
N PHE A 172 -3.68 8.96 16.65
CA PHE A 172 -3.37 7.90 15.70
C PHE A 172 -2.85 6.62 16.39
N ALA A 173 -2.94 6.51 17.72
CA ALA A 173 -2.50 5.30 18.43
C ALA A 173 -3.39 4.10 18.08
N ASP A 174 -4.68 4.34 17.82
CA ASP A 174 -5.67 3.30 17.51
C ASP A 174 -6.06 3.29 16.03
N ILE A 175 -5.05 3.24 15.15
CA ILE A 175 -5.29 3.04 13.72
C ILE A 175 -5.53 1.55 13.45
N PRO A 176 -6.71 1.14 12.94
CA PRO A 176 -7.04 -0.26 12.67
C PRO A 176 -6.01 -1.00 11.83
N TYR A 177 -5.47 -0.36 10.79
CA TYR A 177 -4.39 -0.91 9.96
C TYR A 177 -3.18 -1.38 10.77
N HIS A 178 -2.80 -0.64 11.82
CA HIS A 178 -1.66 -1.00 12.66
C HIS A 178 -1.88 -2.28 13.47
N ARG A 179 -3.13 -2.67 13.67
CA ARG A 179 -3.50 -3.92 14.35
C ARG A 179 -3.52 -5.13 13.42
N GLN A 180 -3.35 -4.92 12.11
CA GLN A 180 -3.27 -6.00 11.11
C GLN A 180 -1.84 -6.34 10.73
N THR A 181 -0.88 -5.52 11.21
CA THR A 181 0.52 -5.60 10.80
C THR A 181 1.45 -5.50 11.99
N ASP A 182 2.54 -6.25 11.96
CA ASP A 182 3.69 -6.04 12.84
C ASP A 182 4.71 -5.18 12.09
N TRP A 183 5.13 -4.09 12.71
CA TRP A 183 6.09 -3.15 12.13
C TRP A 183 7.13 -2.79 13.18
N ARG A 184 8.42 -2.91 12.82
CA ARG A 184 9.54 -2.69 13.72
C ARG A 184 10.57 -1.80 13.07
N LEU A 185 10.87 -0.66 13.68
CA LEU A 185 11.88 0.27 13.18
C LEU A 185 13.27 -0.31 13.44
N ALA A 186 14.06 -0.52 12.37
CA ALA A 186 15.42 -1.07 12.44
C ALA A 186 16.49 0.02 12.27
N ASP A 187 16.23 1.05 11.46
CA ASP A 187 17.09 2.24 11.31
C ASP A 187 16.23 3.47 11.05
N GLY A 188 16.71 4.63 11.46
CA GLY A 188 15.98 5.90 11.39
C GLY A 188 15.48 6.35 12.76
N GLN A 189 14.59 7.32 12.77
CA GLN A 189 14.03 7.84 14.03
C GLN A 189 12.52 7.85 14.05
N MET A 190 11.97 7.43 15.20
CA MET A 190 10.53 7.48 15.46
C MET A 190 10.14 8.91 15.81
N HIS A 191 9.25 9.51 15.02
CA HIS A 191 8.73 10.87 15.23
C HIS A 191 7.27 10.88 15.70
N TRP A 192 6.53 9.81 15.53
CA TRP A 192 5.12 9.71 15.90
C TRP A 192 4.91 9.83 17.41
N GLY A 193 4.00 10.71 17.80
CA GLY A 193 3.67 10.96 19.21
C GLY A 193 4.77 11.64 20.01
N ARG A 194 5.80 12.17 19.35
CA ARG A 194 6.86 12.97 19.96
C ARG A 194 6.87 14.37 19.38
N THR A 195 7.22 15.34 20.21
CA THR A 195 7.24 16.78 19.83
C THR A 195 8.65 17.36 19.80
N ASP A 196 9.65 16.56 20.14
CA ASP A 196 11.04 16.98 20.38
C ASP A 196 12.07 16.34 19.44
N VAL A 197 11.60 15.60 18.41
CA VAL A 197 12.50 14.94 17.47
C VAL A 197 13.03 15.95 16.46
N PRO A 198 14.35 16.21 16.43
CA PRO A 198 14.94 17.10 15.44
C PRO A 198 14.89 16.48 14.03
N PRO A 199 15.01 17.31 12.97
CA PRO A 199 15.27 16.80 11.63
C PRO A 199 16.53 15.91 11.60
N GLY A 200 16.45 14.81 10.86
CA GLY A 200 17.53 13.84 10.72
C GLY A 200 17.75 13.42 9.27
N GLU A 201 18.38 12.28 9.06
CA GLU A 201 18.52 11.74 7.72
C GLU A 201 17.15 11.28 7.20
N PRO A 202 16.76 11.67 5.96
CA PRO A 202 15.45 11.35 5.39
C PRO A 202 15.41 9.89 4.88
N ARG A 203 15.73 8.95 5.77
CA ARG A 203 15.70 7.52 5.51
C ARG A 203 15.17 6.74 6.69
N ALA A 204 14.64 5.55 6.41
CA ALA A 204 14.28 4.60 7.45
C ALA A 204 14.40 3.16 6.91
N ALA A 205 14.78 2.24 7.78
CA ALA A 205 14.64 0.81 7.54
C ALA A 205 13.70 0.23 8.58
N SER A 206 12.73 -0.58 8.15
CA SER A 206 11.75 -1.19 9.04
C SER A 206 11.36 -2.58 8.57
N TRP A 207 11.17 -3.48 9.52
CA TRP A 207 10.59 -4.78 9.27
C TRP A 207 9.07 -4.69 9.28
N PHE A 208 8.45 -5.39 8.34
CA PHE A 208 7.00 -5.44 8.16
C PHE A 208 6.54 -6.88 7.94
N ARG A 209 5.45 -7.27 8.60
CA ARG A 209 4.67 -8.46 8.25
C ARG A 209 3.20 -8.24 8.51
N PHE A 210 2.35 -9.02 7.85
CA PHE A 210 0.94 -9.14 8.22
C PHE A 210 0.77 -10.08 9.41
N HIS A 211 -0.23 -9.83 10.27
CA HIS A 211 -0.59 -10.79 11.32
C HIS A 211 -1.26 -12.04 10.72
N THR A 212 -2.11 -11.86 9.71
CA THR A 212 -2.62 -12.99 8.90
C THR A 212 -1.73 -13.15 7.68
N SER A 213 -1.08 -14.29 7.56
CA SER A 213 -0.10 -14.55 6.50
C SER A 213 -0.72 -14.38 5.10
N PRO A 214 -0.10 -13.63 4.18
CA PRO A 214 -0.56 -13.47 2.81
C PRO A 214 -0.04 -14.57 1.87
N MET A 215 0.51 -15.66 2.44
CA MET A 215 1.06 -16.77 1.68
C MET A 215 -0.04 -17.55 0.95
N THR A 216 0.21 -17.84 -0.30
CA THR A 216 -0.58 -18.78 -1.10
C THR A 216 -0.12 -20.24 -0.86
N GLY A 217 -0.89 -21.21 -1.35
CA GLY A 217 -0.59 -22.63 -1.11
C GLY A 217 0.74 -23.12 -1.68
N ASP A 218 1.40 -22.35 -2.53
CA ASP A 218 2.74 -22.62 -3.09
C ASP A 218 3.88 -21.90 -2.33
N GLY A 219 3.58 -21.33 -1.17
CA GLY A 219 4.58 -20.76 -0.26
C GLY A 219 5.16 -19.42 -0.72
N ARG A 220 4.39 -18.62 -1.46
CA ARG A 220 4.72 -17.24 -1.86
C ARG A 220 3.57 -16.30 -1.53
N TRP A 221 3.87 -15.02 -1.37
CA TRP A 221 2.84 -14.02 -1.20
C TRP A 221 1.99 -13.91 -2.47
N GLU A 222 0.71 -13.59 -2.29
CA GLU A 222 -0.10 -13.12 -3.39
C GLU A 222 0.51 -11.83 -3.97
N PRO A 223 0.84 -11.76 -5.28
CA PRO A 223 1.68 -10.68 -5.80
C PRO A 223 1.12 -9.28 -5.63
N GLY A 224 -0.21 -9.11 -5.70
CA GLY A 224 -0.87 -7.82 -5.56
C GLY A 224 -0.71 -7.21 -4.18
N VAL A 225 -0.60 -8.03 -3.12
CA VAL A 225 -0.52 -7.52 -1.75
C VAL A 225 0.84 -6.91 -1.39
N VAL A 226 1.87 -7.09 -2.23
CA VAL A 226 3.16 -6.40 -2.09
C VAL A 226 3.01 -4.87 -2.19
N ALA A 227 1.92 -4.39 -2.76
CA ALA A 227 1.58 -2.96 -2.76
C ALA A 227 1.39 -2.38 -1.34
N VAL A 228 0.98 -3.21 -0.37
CA VAL A 228 0.79 -2.76 1.02
C VAL A 228 2.09 -2.32 1.67
N PRO A 229 3.14 -3.17 1.76
CA PRO A 229 4.44 -2.70 2.25
C PRO A 229 5.15 -1.72 1.31
N GLY A 230 4.72 -1.59 0.04
CA GLY A 230 5.23 -0.61 -0.91
C GLY A 230 4.75 0.83 -0.67
N ASP A 231 3.65 1.02 0.06
CA ASP A 231 3.09 2.33 0.45
C ASP A 231 3.68 2.78 1.81
N VAL A 232 4.97 3.18 1.82
CA VAL A 232 5.74 3.29 3.07
C VAL A 232 6.64 4.54 3.18
N LEU A 233 6.41 5.58 2.38
CA LEU A 233 7.28 6.78 2.38
C LEU A 233 7.27 7.54 3.73
N GLY A 234 6.19 7.43 4.51
CA GLY A 234 5.97 8.18 5.75
C GLY A 234 7.14 8.18 6.75
N PRO A 235 7.71 7.02 7.11
CA PRO A 235 8.83 6.97 8.05
C PRO A 235 10.07 7.77 7.62
N ALA A 236 10.44 7.73 6.34
CA ALA A 236 11.61 8.47 5.84
C ALA A 236 11.37 9.99 5.81
N VAL A 237 10.18 10.42 5.42
CA VAL A 237 9.80 11.84 5.47
C VAL A 237 9.78 12.33 6.91
N GLY A 238 9.19 11.54 7.82
CA GLY A 238 9.15 11.86 9.24
C GLY A 238 10.52 11.94 9.88
N ALA A 239 11.43 11.04 9.53
CA ALA A 239 12.82 11.09 9.99
C ALA A 239 13.54 12.37 9.50
N GLY A 240 13.29 12.78 8.26
CA GLY A 240 13.89 13.98 7.67
C GLY A 240 13.35 15.29 8.24
N ILE A 241 12.05 15.40 8.44
CA ILE A 241 11.39 16.63 8.94
C ILE A 241 11.49 16.71 10.48
N GLY A 242 11.45 15.57 11.17
CA GLY A 242 11.30 15.52 12.62
C GLY A 242 9.88 15.89 13.07
N SER A 243 9.70 16.18 14.35
CA SER A 243 8.41 16.56 14.94
C SER A 243 8.40 17.92 15.65
N ALA A 244 9.53 18.63 15.68
CA ALA A 244 9.66 19.91 16.37
C ALA A 244 8.80 21.03 15.74
N GLN A 245 8.38 20.89 14.48
CA GLN A 245 7.55 21.86 13.75
C GLN A 245 6.06 21.47 13.71
N GLY A 246 5.65 20.45 14.47
CA GLY A 246 4.28 19.97 14.53
C GLY A 246 4.09 18.62 13.80
N HIS A 247 2.85 18.19 13.76
CA HIS A 247 2.47 16.92 13.12
C HIS A 247 2.01 17.15 11.68
N PHE A 248 2.18 16.13 10.86
CA PHE A 248 1.71 16.14 9.48
C PHE A 248 1.23 14.75 9.06
N LEU A 249 0.35 14.73 8.09
CA LEU A 249 -0.12 13.56 7.39
C LEU A 249 0.58 13.44 6.04
N ILE A 250 0.82 12.22 5.62
CA ILE A 250 1.31 11.91 4.29
C ILE A 250 0.22 11.17 3.54
N LEU A 251 -0.25 11.76 2.45
CA LEU A 251 -1.33 11.23 1.63
C LEU A 251 -0.77 10.87 0.26
N SER A 252 -0.75 9.60 -0.07
CA SER A 252 -0.24 9.09 -1.34
C SER A 252 -1.02 9.65 -2.51
N LEU A 253 -0.32 10.22 -3.50
CA LEU A 253 -0.88 10.69 -4.76
C LEU A 253 -0.57 9.72 -5.89
N GLN A 254 0.65 9.18 -5.89
CA GLN A 254 1.08 8.14 -6.83
C GLN A 254 2.00 7.14 -6.14
N ILE A 255 1.85 5.87 -6.51
CA ILE A 255 2.76 4.79 -6.14
C ILE A 255 3.08 3.98 -7.38
N GLY A 256 4.36 3.90 -7.73
CA GLY A 256 4.86 2.97 -8.73
C GLY A 256 5.53 1.78 -8.05
N LEU A 257 5.13 0.57 -8.39
CA LEU A 257 5.67 -0.68 -7.86
C LEU A 257 6.30 -1.50 -8.98
N ARG A 258 7.48 -2.03 -8.75
CA ARG A 258 8.22 -2.90 -9.68
C ARG A 258 8.57 -4.19 -8.97
N LEU A 259 7.97 -5.30 -9.36
CA LEU A 259 8.23 -6.61 -8.76
C LEU A 259 9.50 -7.20 -9.37
N VAL A 260 10.49 -7.45 -8.53
CA VAL A 260 11.78 -8.03 -8.93
C VAL A 260 11.76 -9.54 -8.77
N ASP A 261 11.25 -10.02 -7.63
CA ASP A 261 11.17 -11.44 -7.29
C ASP A 261 9.91 -11.74 -6.47
N GLU A 262 9.64 -13.00 -6.21
CA GLU A 262 8.55 -13.46 -5.35
C GLU A 262 8.92 -13.37 -3.88
N VAL A 263 8.01 -12.93 -3.05
CA VAL A 263 8.17 -12.95 -1.59
C VAL A 263 7.86 -14.34 -1.07
N ARG A 264 8.82 -14.97 -0.37
CA ARG A 264 8.69 -16.33 0.18
C ARG A 264 8.92 -16.38 1.69
N THR A 265 9.15 -15.25 2.34
CA THR A 265 9.34 -15.13 3.78
C THR A 265 8.18 -14.36 4.42
N GLU A 266 7.98 -14.52 5.72
CA GLU A 266 6.90 -13.80 6.41
C GLU A 266 7.18 -12.31 6.53
N TRP A 267 8.43 -11.92 6.71
CA TRP A 267 8.86 -10.55 6.88
C TRP A 267 9.39 -9.94 5.60
N ILE A 268 9.11 -8.65 5.44
CA ILE A 268 9.72 -7.76 4.45
C ILE A 268 10.49 -6.67 5.19
N LEU A 269 11.73 -6.42 4.78
CA LEU A 269 12.49 -5.26 5.16
C LEU A 269 12.24 -4.13 4.17
N GLN A 270 11.64 -3.07 4.65
CA GLN A 270 11.36 -1.84 3.91
C GLN A 270 12.54 -0.89 4.12
N HIS A 271 13.27 -0.54 3.08
CA HIS A 271 14.32 0.47 3.11
C HIS A 271 13.85 1.69 2.31
N THR A 272 13.51 2.77 3.00
CA THR A 272 12.89 3.97 2.42
C THR A 272 13.83 5.15 2.45
N ARG A 273 13.75 5.99 1.40
CA ARG A 273 14.43 7.28 1.31
C ARG A 273 13.50 8.33 0.77
N ALA A 274 13.35 9.45 1.46
CA ALA A 274 12.72 10.64 0.93
C ALA A 274 13.79 11.49 0.23
N GLN A 275 13.62 11.71 -1.08
CA GLN A 275 14.53 12.56 -1.86
C GLN A 275 14.19 14.03 -1.69
N THR A 276 12.92 14.35 -1.45
CA THR A 276 12.46 15.72 -1.25
C THR A 276 11.20 15.76 -0.42
N ALA A 277 11.06 16.83 0.36
CA ALA A 277 9.85 17.20 1.07
C ALA A 277 9.79 18.73 1.11
N ALA A 278 9.06 19.34 0.18
CA ALA A 278 8.94 20.78 0.02
C ALA A 278 7.62 21.17 -0.63
N ASP A 279 7.17 22.39 -0.42
CA ASP A 279 5.98 22.99 -1.05
C ASP A 279 4.70 22.16 -0.88
N GLY A 280 4.61 21.40 0.23
CA GLY A 280 3.46 20.56 0.54
C GLY A 280 3.49 19.18 -0.14
N TYR A 281 4.60 18.79 -0.76
CA TYR A 281 4.77 17.48 -1.39
C TYR A 281 6.04 16.79 -0.91
N ALA A 282 6.00 15.45 -0.94
CA ALA A 282 7.17 14.61 -0.75
C ALA A 282 7.30 13.62 -1.90
N SER A 283 8.54 13.28 -2.23
CA SER A 283 8.85 12.22 -3.18
C SER A 283 9.95 11.35 -2.62
N GLY A 284 9.81 10.03 -2.84
CA GLY A 284 10.75 9.07 -2.28
C GLY A 284 10.68 7.70 -2.93
N THR A 285 11.62 6.86 -2.53
CA THR A 285 11.75 5.48 -3.00
C THR A 285 11.74 4.52 -1.82
N ALA A 286 11.33 3.30 -2.08
CA ALA A 286 11.48 2.17 -1.17
C ALA A 286 12.05 0.97 -1.93
N GLU A 287 12.97 0.27 -1.29
CA GLU A 287 13.42 -1.05 -1.66
C GLU A 287 12.79 -2.03 -0.67
N LEU A 288 12.15 -3.06 -1.20
CA LEU A 288 11.55 -4.13 -0.41
C LEU A 288 12.42 -5.38 -0.52
N TRP A 289 12.91 -5.84 0.60
CA TRP A 289 13.77 -7.01 0.72
C TRP A 289 13.04 -8.07 1.52
N ASP A 290 13.18 -9.33 1.14
CA ASP A 290 12.70 -10.41 1.98
C ASP A 290 13.63 -10.64 3.20
N GLN A 291 13.25 -11.56 4.08
CA GLN A 291 14.03 -11.86 5.28
C GLN A 291 15.42 -12.45 4.95
N ASP A 292 15.56 -13.08 3.78
CA ASP A 292 16.83 -13.60 3.27
C ASP A 292 17.67 -12.54 2.55
N ARG A 293 17.27 -11.25 2.64
CA ARG A 293 17.95 -10.10 2.01
C ARG A 293 17.96 -10.16 0.49
N ARG A 294 16.99 -10.82 -0.14
CA ARG A 294 16.78 -10.74 -1.58
C ARG A 294 15.86 -9.56 -1.90
N LEU A 295 16.22 -8.78 -2.91
CA LEU A 295 15.38 -7.70 -3.38
C LEU A 295 14.13 -8.27 -4.05
N VAL A 296 12.95 -7.94 -3.53
CA VAL A 296 11.67 -8.46 -4.03
C VAL A 296 10.86 -7.41 -4.77
N ALA A 297 10.98 -6.14 -4.40
CA ALA A 297 10.34 -5.06 -5.13
C ALA A 297 11.04 -3.71 -4.94
N LEU A 298 10.77 -2.79 -5.88
CA LEU A 298 11.10 -1.38 -5.79
C LEU A 298 9.80 -0.59 -5.84
N ALA A 299 9.68 0.44 -4.99
CA ALA A 299 8.57 1.38 -5.04
C ALA A 299 9.09 2.82 -5.17
N HIS A 300 8.32 3.65 -5.87
CA HIS A 300 8.47 5.09 -5.90
C HIS A 300 7.14 5.73 -5.51
N GLN A 301 7.18 6.75 -4.66
CA GLN A 301 5.96 7.37 -4.15
C GLN A 301 6.06 8.88 -4.24
N ILE A 302 4.95 9.50 -4.65
CA ILE A 302 4.69 10.93 -4.54
C ILE A 302 3.52 11.10 -3.58
N ALA A 303 3.68 11.97 -2.58
CA ALA A 303 2.68 12.19 -1.56
C ALA A 303 2.49 13.67 -1.28
N LYS A 304 1.28 14.03 -0.84
CA LYS A 304 0.98 15.35 -0.26
C LYS A 304 1.31 15.33 1.22
N ILE A 305 2.02 16.35 1.68
CA ILE A 305 2.24 16.61 3.11
C ILE A 305 1.17 17.60 3.57
N GLN A 306 0.39 17.21 4.54
CA GLN A 306 -0.65 18.06 5.10
C GLN A 306 -0.39 18.29 6.59
N PRO A 307 -0.14 19.55 7.03
CA PRO A 307 -0.04 19.86 8.45
C PRO A 307 -1.29 19.41 9.19
N PHE A 308 -1.09 18.89 10.38
CA PHE A 308 -2.16 18.37 11.23
C PHE A 308 -2.03 18.94 12.64
N THR A 309 -3.12 19.43 13.19
CA THR A 309 -3.19 19.90 14.58
C THR A 309 -3.94 18.85 15.40
N VAL A 310 -3.32 18.38 16.48
CA VAL A 310 -3.99 17.50 17.44
C VAL A 310 -5.05 18.31 18.16
N PRO A 311 -6.33 17.93 18.13
CA PRO A 311 -7.36 18.64 18.89
C PRO A 311 -7.03 18.58 20.39
N GLY A 312 -6.91 19.75 21.04
CA GLY A 312 -6.72 19.84 22.49
C GLY A 312 -5.28 20.06 22.97
N THR A 313 -4.32 20.31 22.07
CA THR A 313 -2.96 20.81 22.43
C THR A 313 -2.82 22.29 22.15
#